data_5859662175a861b12445ae725ea131ae
#
_entry.id   5859662175a861b12445ae725ea131ae
#
_cell.length_a   1.000
_cell.length_b   1.000
_cell.length_c   1.000
_cell.angle_alpha   90.00
_cell.angle_beta   90.00
_cell.angle_gamma   90.00
#
_symmetry.space_group_name_H-M   'P 1'
#
loop_
_entity.id
_entity.type
_entity.pdbx_description
1 polymer ?
#
loop_
_entity_poly.entity_id
_entity_poly.type
_entity_poly.pdbx_seq_one_letter_code
_entity_poly.pdbx_strand_id
1 'polypeptide(L)'
;MLGNGVTLPGGLFLRPVREGDAVFLATLYHGTRDDLRLLANPDLTESLIEQQQQAQQQGYGEAFPDAMHFIIGLHQDAIGRLIVDFSRGTVHVVNIALIPTARGQGYGGAVIRAMQMAAEKIHAPVTLSVHHGNDAAWQLYRQLGFAVQEHYESHAL
;
A
#
# COMPACT_ATOMS: atom_id res chain seq x y z
N MET A 1 -19.27 -1.46 -8.34
CA MET A 1 -18.95 -2.85 -7.99
C MET A 1 -17.45 -3.06 -7.99
N LEU A 2 -16.91 -3.62 -6.92
CA LEU A 2 -15.45 -3.74 -6.74
C LEU A 2 -14.80 -4.81 -7.63
N GLY A 3 -15.58 -5.76 -8.17
CA GLY A 3 -15.01 -6.81 -9.01
C GLY A 3 -14.37 -6.32 -10.30
N ASN A 4 -14.81 -5.19 -10.83
CA ASN A 4 -14.30 -4.62 -12.07
C ASN A 4 -13.42 -3.39 -11.84
N GLY A 5 -13.17 -3.06 -10.58
CA GLY A 5 -12.39 -1.88 -10.23
C GLY A 5 -13.24 -0.66 -9.97
N VAL A 6 -12.56 0.39 -9.54
CA VAL A 6 -13.18 1.67 -9.15
C VAL A 6 -12.40 2.80 -9.80
N THR A 7 -13.12 3.73 -10.42
CA THR A 7 -12.53 4.94 -11.00
C THR A 7 -12.48 6.04 -9.96
N LEU A 8 -11.34 6.72 -9.88
CA LEU A 8 -11.11 7.85 -8.98
C LEU A 8 -10.83 9.11 -9.80
N PRO A 9 -10.92 10.31 -9.17
CA PRO A 9 -10.58 11.54 -9.87
C PRO A 9 -9.16 11.59 -10.40
N GLY A 10 -8.92 12.34 -11.45
CA GLY A 10 -7.59 12.58 -11.98
C GLY A 10 -6.99 11.45 -12.81
N GLY A 11 -7.81 10.55 -13.29
CA GLY A 11 -7.33 9.41 -14.10
C GLY A 11 -6.86 8.22 -13.30
N LEU A 12 -6.99 8.28 -11.97
CA LEU A 12 -6.67 7.16 -11.10
C LEU A 12 -7.75 6.10 -11.13
N PHE A 13 -7.35 4.85 -10.93
CA PHE A 13 -8.30 3.76 -10.74
C PHE A 13 -7.71 2.67 -9.84
N LEU A 14 -8.59 1.86 -9.27
CA LEU A 14 -8.23 0.67 -8.50
C LEU A 14 -8.83 -0.54 -9.20
N ARG A 15 -8.04 -1.57 -9.38
CA ARG A 15 -8.54 -2.85 -9.92
C ARG A 15 -7.95 -4.02 -9.14
N PRO A 16 -8.66 -5.15 -9.06
CA PRO A 16 -8.09 -6.32 -8.38
C PRO A 16 -6.78 -6.78 -9.01
N VAL A 17 -5.89 -7.28 -8.18
CA VAL A 17 -4.63 -7.88 -8.64
C VAL A 17 -4.93 -9.15 -9.41
N ARG A 18 -4.17 -9.40 -10.49
CA ARG A 18 -4.26 -10.57 -11.36
C ARG A 18 -2.90 -11.24 -11.45
N GLU A 19 -2.87 -12.46 -11.98
CA GLU A 19 -1.61 -13.18 -12.18
C GLU A 19 -0.59 -12.39 -13.00
N GLY A 20 -1.05 -11.68 -14.03
CA GLY A 20 -0.17 -10.87 -14.86
C GLY A 20 0.52 -9.71 -14.14
N ASP A 21 0.12 -9.41 -12.92
CA ASP A 21 0.71 -8.31 -12.14
C ASP A 21 1.94 -8.72 -11.34
N ALA A 22 2.34 -9.99 -11.35
CA ALA A 22 3.42 -10.48 -10.49
C ALA A 22 4.74 -9.74 -10.72
N VAL A 23 5.09 -9.48 -11.99
CA VAL A 23 6.33 -8.77 -12.34
C VAL A 23 6.28 -7.33 -11.82
N PHE A 24 5.15 -6.64 -12.03
CA PHE A 24 4.98 -5.28 -11.53
C PHE A 24 5.11 -5.22 -10.01
N LEU A 25 4.47 -6.14 -9.30
CA LEU A 25 4.50 -6.15 -7.82
C LEU A 25 5.91 -6.42 -7.29
N ALA A 26 6.66 -7.31 -7.94
CA ALA A 26 8.06 -7.54 -7.58
C ALA A 26 8.90 -6.29 -7.82
N THR A 27 8.74 -5.63 -8.95
CA THR A 27 9.45 -4.39 -9.28
C THR A 27 9.11 -3.29 -8.27
N LEU A 28 7.84 -3.18 -7.91
CA LEU A 28 7.38 -2.21 -6.91
C LEU A 28 8.08 -2.42 -5.56
N TYR A 29 8.14 -3.66 -5.09
CA TYR A 29 8.81 -3.98 -3.84
C TYR A 29 10.30 -3.65 -3.91
N HIS A 30 10.97 -4.01 -5.00
CA HIS A 30 12.38 -3.71 -5.20
C HIS A 30 12.64 -2.21 -5.17
N GLY A 31 11.76 -1.41 -5.74
CA GLY A 31 11.86 0.04 -5.70
C GLY A 31 11.78 0.62 -4.29
N THR A 32 11.01 0.00 -3.40
CA THR A 32 10.91 0.44 -2.01
C THR A 32 12.13 0.02 -1.17
N ARG A 33 13.01 -0.83 -1.70
CA ARG A 33 14.18 -1.36 -1.00
C ARG A 33 15.49 -0.97 -1.68
N ASP A 34 15.50 0.10 -2.45
CA ASP A 34 16.71 0.56 -3.14
C ASP A 34 17.84 0.91 -2.18
N ASP A 35 17.54 1.29 -0.96
CA ASP A 35 18.51 1.58 0.07
C ASP A 35 19.44 0.40 0.36
N LEU A 36 18.95 -0.82 0.26
CA LEU A 36 19.75 -2.01 0.48
C LEU A 36 20.77 -2.24 -0.63
N ARG A 37 20.47 -1.82 -1.84
CA ARG A 37 21.34 -2.02 -2.99
C ARG A 37 22.60 -1.19 -2.94
N LEU A 38 22.61 -0.13 -2.16
CA LEU A 38 23.76 0.73 -1.99
C LEU A 38 24.80 0.19 -1.03
N LEU A 39 24.45 -0.85 -0.25
CA LEU A 39 25.25 -1.29 0.88
C LEU A 39 25.93 -2.64 0.69
N ALA A 40 25.64 -3.39 -0.38
CA ALA A 40 26.06 -4.78 -0.48
C ALA A 40 26.38 -5.19 -1.91
N ASN A 41 26.93 -6.42 -2.03
CA ASN A 41 27.13 -7.06 -3.32
C ASN A 41 25.77 -7.19 -4.05
N PRO A 42 25.66 -6.78 -5.33
CA PRO A 42 24.38 -6.77 -6.02
C PRO A 42 23.63 -8.12 -6.02
N ASP A 43 24.34 -9.22 -6.25
CA ASP A 43 23.72 -10.55 -6.30
C ASP A 43 23.13 -10.94 -4.94
N LEU A 44 23.89 -10.71 -3.88
CA LEU A 44 23.46 -10.99 -2.52
C LEU A 44 22.28 -10.09 -2.13
N THR A 45 22.34 -8.81 -2.51
CA THR A 45 21.29 -7.84 -2.21
C THR A 45 19.97 -8.22 -2.87
N GLU A 46 19.99 -8.60 -4.15
CA GLU A 46 18.79 -9.02 -4.86
C GLU A 46 18.16 -10.26 -4.23
N SER A 47 18.98 -11.24 -3.84
CA SER A 47 18.50 -12.44 -3.16
C SER A 47 17.82 -12.10 -1.83
N LEU A 48 18.42 -11.20 -1.06
CA LEU A 48 17.87 -10.78 0.23
C LEU A 48 16.53 -10.04 0.03
N ILE A 49 16.45 -9.16 -0.97
CA ILE A 49 15.22 -8.43 -1.26
C ILE A 49 14.11 -9.39 -1.66
N GLU A 50 14.40 -10.39 -2.49
CA GLU A 50 13.43 -11.40 -2.90
C GLU A 50 12.90 -12.20 -1.70
N GLN A 51 13.79 -12.58 -0.78
CA GLN A 51 13.37 -13.27 0.44
C GLN A 51 12.47 -12.41 1.30
N GLN A 52 12.81 -11.12 1.45
CA GLN A 52 11.99 -10.18 2.21
C GLN A 52 10.63 -9.96 1.57
N GLN A 53 10.56 -9.90 0.24
CA GLN A 53 9.30 -9.77 -0.47
C GLN A 53 8.38 -10.96 -0.19
N GLN A 54 8.92 -12.17 -0.27
CA GLN A 54 8.15 -13.39 -0.01
C GLN A 54 7.65 -13.42 1.43
N ALA A 55 8.51 -13.07 2.38
CA ALA A 55 8.13 -13.02 3.79
C ALA A 55 7.04 -11.97 4.05
N GLN A 56 7.12 -10.81 3.41
CA GLN A 56 6.10 -9.77 3.54
C GLN A 56 4.75 -10.24 3.00
N GLN A 57 4.73 -10.84 1.82
CA GLN A 57 3.50 -11.34 1.22
C GLN A 57 2.87 -12.43 2.08
N GLN A 58 3.68 -13.34 2.62
CA GLN A 58 3.20 -14.39 3.51
C GLN A 58 2.64 -13.79 4.80
N GLY A 59 3.35 -12.81 5.38
CA GLY A 59 2.90 -12.14 6.60
C GLY A 59 1.56 -11.44 6.42
N TYR A 60 1.35 -10.77 5.29
CA TYR A 60 0.07 -10.15 4.99
C TYR A 60 -1.03 -11.21 4.84
N GLY A 61 -0.74 -12.33 4.16
CA GLY A 61 -1.70 -13.40 3.99
C GLY A 61 -2.10 -14.05 5.31
N GLU A 62 -1.18 -14.20 6.24
CA GLU A 62 -1.46 -14.78 7.56
C GLU A 62 -2.21 -13.82 8.47
N ALA A 63 -1.78 -12.54 8.50
CA ALA A 63 -2.37 -11.53 9.37
C ALA A 63 -3.73 -11.03 8.85
N PHE A 64 -3.91 -10.97 7.53
CA PHE A 64 -5.09 -10.43 6.88
C PHE A 64 -5.55 -11.35 5.75
N PRO A 65 -6.05 -12.55 6.09
CA PRO A 65 -6.40 -13.53 5.05
C PRO A 65 -7.56 -13.09 4.16
N ASP A 66 -8.40 -12.18 4.63
CA ASP A 66 -9.55 -11.69 3.87
C ASP A 66 -9.29 -10.34 3.20
N ALA A 67 -8.05 -9.85 3.24
CA ALA A 67 -7.72 -8.57 2.64
C ALA A 67 -7.87 -8.61 1.12
N MET A 68 -8.28 -7.48 0.57
CA MET A 68 -8.39 -7.29 -0.88
C MET A 68 -7.14 -6.59 -1.38
N HIS A 69 -6.60 -7.08 -2.50
CA HIS A 69 -5.40 -6.56 -3.11
C HIS A 69 -5.74 -5.88 -4.43
N PHE A 70 -5.36 -4.61 -4.56
CA PHE A 70 -5.64 -3.81 -5.74
C PHE A 70 -4.36 -3.27 -6.36
N ILE A 71 -4.37 -3.14 -7.67
CA ILE A 71 -3.41 -2.32 -8.40
C ILE A 71 -3.95 -0.89 -8.42
N ILE A 72 -3.09 0.07 -8.10
CA ILE A 72 -3.38 1.49 -8.31
C ILE A 72 -2.89 1.82 -9.71
N GLY A 73 -3.79 2.31 -10.55
CA GLY A 73 -3.46 2.69 -11.93
C GLY A 73 -3.67 4.17 -12.16
N LEU A 74 -2.91 4.72 -13.11
CA LEU A 74 -3.07 6.09 -13.57
C LEU A 74 -3.21 6.03 -15.10
N HIS A 75 -4.36 6.47 -15.60
CA HIS A 75 -4.75 6.31 -17.00
C HIS A 75 -4.74 4.83 -17.40
N GLN A 76 -3.68 4.32 -18.01
CA GLN A 76 -3.58 2.92 -18.40
C GLN A 76 -2.43 2.19 -17.72
N ASP A 77 -1.65 2.89 -16.90
CA ASP A 77 -0.42 2.35 -16.33
C ASP A 77 -0.59 1.98 -14.86
N ALA A 78 -0.04 0.86 -14.46
CA ALA A 78 0.05 0.49 -13.05
C ALA A 78 1.12 1.36 -12.39
N ILE A 79 0.76 2.02 -11.27
CA ILE A 79 1.68 2.88 -10.53
C ILE A 79 1.86 2.47 -9.07
N GLY A 80 1.06 1.55 -8.57
CA GLY A 80 1.19 1.15 -7.17
C GLY A 80 0.27 0.01 -6.79
N ARG A 81 0.22 -0.24 -5.48
CA ARG A 81 -0.57 -1.30 -4.88
C ARG A 81 -1.29 -0.79 -3.64
N LEU A 82 -2.51 -1.27 -3.44
CA LEU A 82 -3.28 -1.05 -2.22
C LEU A 82 -3.71 -2.40 -1.68
N ILE A 83 -3.49 -2.65 -0.40
CA ILE A 83 -4.05 -3.79 0.32
C ILE A 83 -4.95 -3.24 1.41
N VAL A 84 -6.21 -3.66 1.42
CA VAL A 84 -7.21 -3.16 2.35
C VAL A 84 -8.03 -4.31 2.90
N ASP A 85 -8.30 -4.29 4.21
CA ASP A 85 -9.11 -5.30 4.89
C ASP A 85 -10.39 -4.67 5.41
N PHE A 86 -11.52 -5.22 4.97
CA PHE A 86 -12.86 -4.78 5.42
C PHE A 86 -13.48 -5.74 6.42
N SER A 87 -12.81 -6.83 6.76
CA SER A 87 -13.43 -7.95 7.48
C SER A 87 -13.64 -7.71 8.99
N ARG A 88 -13.04 -6.65 9.55
CA ARG A 88 -13.02 -6.43 11.00
C ARG A 88 -13.86 -5.25 11.47
N GLY A 89 -14.84 -4.85 10.68
CA GLY A 89 -15.70 -3.71 11.02
C GLY A 89 -15.06 -2.35 10.80
N THR A 90 -13.87 -2.33 10.23
CA THR A 90 -13.15 -1.12 9.86
C THR A 90 -12.72 -1.21 8.40
N VAL A 91 -12.36 -0.07 7.81
CA VAL A 91 -11.62 -0.05 6.55
C VAL A 91 -10.15 0.10 6.93
N HIS A 92 -9.45 -1.02 7.01
CA HIS A 92 -8.05 -1.04 7.44
C HIS A 92 -7.13 -1.08 6.24
N VAL A 93 -6.35 -0.01 6.05
CA VAL A 93 -5.33 0.05 4.99
C VAL A 93 -4.10 -0.70 5.47
N VAL A 94 -3.92 -1.92 4.95
CA VAL A 94 -2.80 -2.78 5.34
C VAL A 94 -1.50 -2.29 4.73
N ASN A 95 -1.55 -1.89 3.46
CA ASN A 95 -0.38 -1.39 2.75
C ASN A 95 -0.79 -0.52 1.58
N ILE A 96 -0.04 0.55 1.34
CA ILE A 96 -0.13 1.35 0.13
C ILE A 96 1.30 1.67 -0.31
N ALA A 97 1.61 1.42 -1.56
CA ALA A 97 2.94 1.66 -2.12
C ALA A 97 2.81 2.18 -3.55
N LEU A 98 3.69 3.12 -3.91
CA LEU A 98 3.74 3.72 -5.24
C LEU A 98 5.15 3.56 -5.81
N ILE A 99 5.25 3.45 -7.13
CA ILE A 99 6.55 3.50 -7.80
C ILE A 99 7.18 4.87 -7.57
N PRO A 100 8.54 4.97 -7.58
CA PRO A 100 9.21 6.23 -7.24
C PRO A 100 8.76 7.43 -8.07
N THR A 101 8.53 7.25 -9.36
CA THR A 101 8.11 8.35 -10.25
C THR A 101 6.70 8.84 -9.96
N ALA A 102 5.89 8.05 -9.26
CA ALA A 102 4.51 8.45 -8.91
C ALA A 102 4.40 9.09 -7.53
N ARG A 103 5.48 9.13 -6.77
CA ARG A 103 5.47 9.72 -5.43
C ARG A 103 5.51 11.23 -5.49
N GLY A 104 4.97 11.88 -4.45
CA GLY A 104 4.96 13.33 -4.37
C GLY A 104 3.99 14.03 -5.30
N GLN A 105 3.08 13.30 -5.93
CA GLN A 105 2.09 13.83 -6.86
C GLN A 105 0.68 13.89 -6.28
N GLY A 106 0.51 13.46 -5.02
CA GLY A 106 -0.79 13.45 -4.38
C GLY A 106 -1.63 12.20 -4.64
N TYR A 107 -1.12 11.21 -5.36
CA TYR A 107 -1.89 10.00 -5.69
C TYR A 107 -2.19 9.16 -4.46
N GLY A 108 -1.23 8.99 -3.56
CA GLY A 108 -1.45 8.25 -2.32
C GLY A 108 -2.54 8.87 -1.47
N GLY A 109 -2.53 10.20 -1.34
CA GLY A 109 -3.56 10.94 -0.62
C GLY A 109 -4.94 10.76 -1.25
N ALA A 110 -5.01 10.77 -2.58
CA ALA A 110 -6.27 10.56 -3.30
C ALA A 110 -6.84 9.17 -3.04
N VAL A 111 -6.00 8.14 -3.01
CA VAL A 111 -6.42 6.77 -2.72
C VAL A 111 -6.93 6.65 -1.28
N ILE A 112 -6.21 7.21 -0.31
CA ILE A 112 -6.64 7.18 1.09
C ILE A 112 -7.97 7.93 1.26
N ARG A 113 -8.12 9.08 0.61
CA ARG A 113 -9.38 9.82 0.65
C ARG A 113 -10.55 9.00 0.09
N ALA A 114 -10.30 8.24 -0.98
CA ALA A 114 -11.31 7.34 -1.53
C ALA A 114 -11.71 6.26 -0.51
N MET A 115 -10.75 5.75 0.27
CA MET A 115 -11.05 4.81 1.33
C MET A 115 -11.86 5.46 2.45
N GLN A 116 -11.57 6.70 2.79
CA GLN A 116 -12.36 7.47 3.77
C GLN A 116 -13.79 7.65 3.30
N MET A 117 -13.99 7.97 2.03
CA MET A 117 -15.32 8.13 1.45
C MET A 117 -16.10 6.82 1.43
N ALA A 118 -15.44 5.72 1.10
CA ALA A 118 -16.06 4.39 1.14
C ALA A 118 -16.46 4.01 2.57
N ALA A 119 -15.59 4.27 3.52
CA ALA A 119 -15.85 3.98 4.94
C ALA A 119 -17.02 4.78 5.49
N GLU A 120 -17.15 6.04 5.08
CA GLU A 120 -18.25 6.91 5.49
C GLU A 120 -19.60 6.33 5.07
N LYS A 121 -19.69 5.74 3.87
CA LYS A 121 -20.91 5.16 3.36
C LYS A 121 -21.38 3.95 4.18
N ILE A 122 -20.46 3.24 4.81
CA ILE A 122 -20.78 2.06 5.63
C ILE A 122 -20.64 2.35 7.12
N HIS A 123 -20.43 3.61 7.50
CA HIS A 123 -20.29 4.05 8.90
C HIS A 123 -19.17 3.31 9.63
N ALA A 124 -18.07 3.05 8.96
CA ALA A 124 -16.89 2.40 9.52
C ALA A 124 -15.72 3.37 9.63
N PRO A 125 -14.86 3.21 10.65
CA PRO A 125 -13.62 4.00 10.69
C PRO A 125 -12.59 3.48 9.70
N VAL A 126 -11.68 4.36 9.29
CA VAL A 126 -10.49 3.97 8.53
C VAL A 126 -9.32 3.92 9.49
N THR A 127 -8.58 2.83 9.45
CA THR A 127 -7.36 2.66 10.25
C THR A 127 -6.19 2.32 9.33
N LEU A 128 -4.99 2.66 9.78
CA LEU A 128 -3.75 2.32 9.09
C LEU A 128 -2.59 2.35 10.06
N SER A 129 -1.49 1.74 9.65
CA SER A 129 -0.25 1.76 10.43
C SER A 129 0.82 2.53 9.67
N VAL A 130 1.60 3.33 10.39
CA VAL A 130 2.68 4.14 9.81
C VAL A 130 3.95 3.87 10.58
N HIS A 131 5.03 3.59 9.87
CA HIS A 131 6.34 3.43 10.47
C HIS A 131 6.81 4.75 11.08
N HIS A 132 7.41 4.70 12.27
CA HIS A 132 7.84 5.92 13.00
C HIS A 132 8.78 6.80 12.19
N GLY A 133 9.64 6.23 11.38
CA GLY A 133 10.59 6.98 10.57
C GLY A 133 10.02 7.60 9.30
N ASN A 134 8.75 7.37 9.00
CA ASN A 134 8.14 7.85 7.77
C ASN A 134 7.41 9.19 8.00
N ASP A 135 8.19 10.27 8.13
CA ASP A 135 7.66 11.60 8.45
C ASP A 135 6.70 12.12 7.39
N ALA A 136 6.97 11.86 6.13
CA ALA A 136 6.11 12.31 5.03
C ALA A 136 4.72 11.69 5.13
N ALA A 137 4.65 10.38 5.43
CA ALA A 137 3.38 9.70 5.61
C ALA A 137 2.64 10.21 6.85
N TRP A 138 3.35 10.45 7.96
CA TRP A 138 2.75 11.03 9.16
C TRP A 138 2.09 12.36 8.88
N GLN A 139 2.77 13.26 8.14
CA GLN A 139 2.23 14.56 7.80
C GLN A 139 1.01 14.44 6.90
N LEU A 140 1.07 13.59 5.89
CA LEU A 140 -0.04 13.38 4.98
C LEU A 140 -1.28 12.89 5.74
N TYR A 141 -1.12 11.89 6.59
CA TYR A 141 -2.25 11.29 7.30
C TYR A 141 -2.86 12.26 8.31
N ARG A 142 -2.05 13.09 8.97
CA ARG A 142 -2.58 14.16 9.82
C ARG A 142 -3.41 15.14 9.04
N GLN A 143 -2.96 15.54 7.86
CA GLN A 143 -3.72 16.45 6.99
C GLN A 143 -5.04 15.85 6.56
N LEU A 144 -5.12 14.53 6.43
CA LEU A 144 -6.35 13.83 6.08
C LEU A 144 -7.26 13.55 7.28
N GLY A 145 -6.87 13.97 8.48
CA GLY A 145 -7.70 13.86 9.67
C GLY A 145 -7.41 12.65 10.55
N PHE A 146 -6.35 11.90 10.28
CA PHE A 146 -5.99 10.76 11.12
C PHE A 146 -5.36 11.22 12.44
N ALA A 147 -5.64 10.47 13.50
CA ALA A 147 -5.06 10.68 14.82
C ALA A 147 -4.37 9.40 15.27
N VAL A 148 -3.31 9.56 16.06
CA VAL A 148 -2.57 8.43 16.61
C VAL A 148 -3.40 7.78 17.71
N GLN A 149 -3.61 6.46 17.63
CA GLN A 149 -4.28 5.69 18.66
C GLN A 149 -3.32 4.82 19.44
N GLU A 150 -2.31 4.27 18.77
CA GLU A 150 -1.33 3.39 19.41
C GLU A 150 0.06 3.64 18.83
N HIS A 151 1.08 3.45 19.66
CA HIS A 151 2.47 3.50 19.24
C HIS A 151 3.12 2.13 19.40
N TYR A 152 3.83 1.70 18.37
CA TYR A 152 4.64 0.48 18.40
C TYR A 152 6.09 0.85 18.16
N GLU A 153 6.98 0.40 19.03
CA GLU A 153 8.41 0.71 18.91
C GLU A 153 9.10 -0.11 17.82
N SER A 154 8.58 -1.28 17.55
CA SER A 154 9.17 -2.13 16.55
C SER A 154 8.08 -2.62 15.62
N HIS A 155 8.38 -2.65 14.34
CA HIS A 155 7.45 -3.03 13.31
C HIS A 155 8.01 -4.18 12.51
N ALA A 156 7.66 -5.36 12.91
CA ALA A 156 7.95 -6.55 12.15
C ALA A 156 7.00 -6.71 10.97
N LEU A 157 6.11 -5.84 10.81
CA LEU A 157 5.07 -5.91 9.78
C LEU A 157 5.41 -5.14 8.54
#